data_586e1a427260f72723dcc94bb601aaa7
#
_entry.id   586e1a427260f72723dcc94bb601aaa7
#
_cell.length_a   1.000
_cell.length_b   1.000
_cell.length_c   1.000
_cell.angle_alpha   90.00
_cell.angle_beta   90.00
_cell.angle_gamma   90.00
#
_symmetry.space_group_name_H-M   'P 1'
#
loop_
_entity.id
_entity.type
_entity.pdbx_description
1 polymer ?
#
loop_
_entity_poly.entity_id
_entity_poly.type
_entity_poly.pdbx_seq_one_letter_code
_entity_poly.pdbx_strand_id
1 'polypeptide(L)'
;MKKKNYKFETLQVRAGQEIDPVSKGTAVPIYQSTAYTFDSMEYGAELFELKRPGNIYTRITNTTNEVFEKRMAALEGGVAAVSTASGQSAVFLSITNICGPGDNIVAQPFLYGGTFTMFAITLRDMGIEVRMAKSDSAADLEALVDSRTKALFLENIGNPAFNIPDYEPIVEMARRRGICVMVDNTFGMGGYLFRPFEWGCNVSIHSATKWICGHGTALGGVVVDGGNFDWTPEKYPLLAAPSESYHGLVYKEVFGDAAFAGRVRVDGLRNIGPAASPFNSFLMLQGLETLSLRAERCCDNALAVAEFLEKHPAVESVNYPGLKSNPYHELGCKYLRHGFGGVLTFRVKGGFEAAASLVTRLELILHVGSVGDAKSLIVHPASTTHSQLSPEEQVAAGVYPNMLRLSVGIENVDDLIADLNAAL
;
A
#
# COMPACT_ATOMS: atom_id res chain seq x y z
N MET A 1 2.13 27.37 -16.32
CA MET A 1 1.83 26.38 -17.38
C MET A 1 0.46 25.79 -17.13
N LYS A 2 -0.43 25.67 -18.14
CA LYS A 2 -1.69 24.91 -17.99
C LYS A 2 -1.31 23.47 -17.62
N LYS A 3 -1.81 22.95 -16.46
CA LYS A 3 -1.65 21.53 -16.08
C LYS A 3 -2.20 20.69 -17.24
N LYS A 4 -1.35 20.07 -18.03
CA LYS A 4 -1.77 19.09 -19.03
C LYS A 4 -2.20 17.84 -18.26
N ASN A 5 -3.41 17.38 -18.53
CA ASN A 5 -3.97 16.19 -17.89
C ASN A 5 -3.43 14.94 -18.63
N TYR A 6 -2.22 14.50 -18.30
CA TYR A 6 -1.60 13.31 -18.88
C TYR A 6 -2.26 12.03 -18.33
N LYS A 7 -2.24 10.99 -19.15
CA LYS A 7 -2.68 9.64 -18.76
C LYS A 7 -1.62 8.94 -17.90
N PHE A 8 -2.01 7.85 -17.25
CA PHE A 8 -1.19 7.11 -16.30
C PHE A 8 0.19 6.75 -16.88
N GLU A 9 0.23 6.19 -18.09
CA GLU A 9 1.44 5.73 -18.77
C GLU A 9 2.44 6.87 -19.04
N THR A 10 1.95 8.08 -19.25
CA THR A 10 2.80 9.28 -19.36
C THR A 10 3.25 9.75 -17.99
N LEU A 11 2.36 9.74 -16.98
CA LEU A 11 2.69 10.16 -15.63
C LEU A 11 3.73 9.23 -14.99
N GLN A 12 3.63 7.91 -15.20
CA GLN A 12 4.57 6.94 -14.62
C GLN A 12 6.02 7.15 -15.06
N VAL A 13 6.25 7.75 -16.24
CA VAL A 13 7.61 8.02 -16.77
C VAL A 13 8.03 9.50 -16.64
N ARG A 14 7.11 10.44 -16.36
CA ARG A 14 7.40 11.86 -16.43
C ARG A 14 7.05 12.67 -15.19
N ALA A 15 6.07 12.24 -14.39
CA ALA A 15 5.60 13.04 -13.27
C ALA A 15 6.72 13.24 -12.23
N GLY A 16 6.77 14.45 -11.67
CA GLY A 16 7.71 14.83 -10.61
C GLY A 16 9.14 15.05 -11.06
N GLN A 17 9.51 14.68 -12.30
CA GLN A 17 10.87 14.83 -12.80
C GLN A 17 11.04 16.15 -13.59
N GLU A 18 12.03 16.92 -13.21
CA GLU A 18 12.55 18.05 -13.97
C GLU A 18 13.93 17.69 -14.51
N ILE A 19 14.33 18.36 -15.61
CA ILE A 19 15.68 18.19 -16.14
C ILE A 19 16.67 18.79 -15.13
N ASP A 20 17.64 17.99 -14.70
CA ASP A 20 18.69 18.47 -13.80
C ASP A 20 19.38 19.73 -14.38
N PRO A 21 19.38 20.86 -13.66
CA PRO A 21 19.86 22.14 -14.21
C PRO A 21 21.36 22.16 -14.46
N VAL A 22 22.13 21.30 -13.80
CA VAL A 22 23.58 21.25 -13.89
C VAL A 22 24.03 20.28 -14.98
N SER A 23 23.66 19.01 -14.84
CA SER A 23 24.13 17.94 -15.74
C SER A 23 23.33 17.81 -17.02
N LYS A 24 22.08 18.32 -17.04
CA LYS A 24 21.09 18.11 -18.13
C LYS A 24 20.80 16.62 -18.40
N GLY A 25 21.08 15.76 -17.44
CA GLY A 25 20.82 14.33 -17.51
C GLY A 25 19.33 14.01 -17.68
N THR A 26 19.02 12.93 -18.43
CA THR A 26 17.65 12.48 -18.66
C THR A 26 17.14 11.57 -17.56
N ALA A 27 18.03 10.89 -16.83
CA ALA A 27 17.69 10.09 -15.64
C ALA A 27 17.61 10.97 -14.40
N VAL A 28 16.82 10.54 -13.41
CA VAL A 28 16.79 11.18 -12.09
C VAL A 28 18.13 10.94 -11.38
N PRO A 29 18.88 11.99 -10.97
CA PRO A 29 20.12 11.79 -10.23
C PRO A 29 19.89 11.17 -8.86
N ILE A 30 20.85 10.37 -8.37
CA ILE A 30 20.84 9.84 -7.01
C ILE A 30 21.61 10.81 -6.10
N TYR A 31 20.88 11.56 -5.28
CA TYR A 31 21.46 12.47 -4.31
C TYR A 31 21.75 11.72 -2.99
N GLN A 32 22.88 11.02 -2.97
CA GLN A 32 23.32 10.24 -1.80
C GLN A 32 24.06 11.16 -0.80
N SER A 33 23.34 12.13 -0.24
CA SER A 33 23.83 13.06 0.77
C SER A 33 22.97 12.97 2.03
N THR A 34 23.61 13.13 3.20
CA THR A 34 22.88 13.16 4.49
C THR A 34 22.36 14.56 4.81
N ALA A 35 23.12 15.62 4.47
CA ALA A 35 22.84 17.00 4.84
C ALA A 35 23.08 17.95 3.66
N TYR A 36 22.54 19.14 3.78
CA TYR A 36 22.61 20.20 2.77
C TYR A 36 23.12 21.49 3.39
N THR A 37 23.87 22.29 2.62
CA THR A 37 24.40 23.60 3.06
C THR A 37 23.31 24.66 3.04
N PHE A 38 23.43 25.66 3.90
CA PHE A 38 22.57 26.83 3.94
C PHE A 38 23.33 28.06 3.41
N ASP A 39 22.68 28.87 2.60
CA ASP A 39 23.26 30.09 2.03
C ASP A 39 23.47 31.18 3.09
N SER A 40 22.64 31.18 4.17
CA SER A 40 22.76 32.08 5.31
C SER A 40 22.17 31.47 6.59
N MET A 41 22.44 32.09 7.75
CA MET A 41 21.83 31.69 9.03
C MET A 41 20.32 31.90 9.01
N GLU A 42 19.84 32.98 8.41
CA GLU A 42 18.41 33.31 8.28
C GLU A 42 17.71 32.28 7.41
N TYR A 43 18.30 31.91 6.25
CA TYR A 43 17.77 30.87 5.39
C TYR A 43 17.64 29.53 6.11
N GLY A 44 18.69 29.15 6.87
CA GLY A 44 18.63 27.94 7.68
C GLY A 44 17.50 27.99 8.72
N ALA A 45 17.35 29.10 9.44
CA ALA A 45 16.28 29.28 10.42
C ALA A 45 14.89 29.17 9.81
N GLU A 46 14.64 29.82 8.65
CA GLU A 46 13.36 29.76 7.92
C GLU A 46 12.99 28.32 7.52
N LEU A 47 13.96 27.49 7.13
CA LEU A 47 13.73 26.07 6.80
C LEU A 47 13.29 25.27 8.02
N PHE A 48 13.96 25.44 9.17
CA PHE A 48 13.62 24.75 10.42
C PHE A 48 12.28 25.20 11.01
N GLU A 49 11.89 26.46 10.79
CA GLU A 49 10.60 27.02 11.18
C GLU A 49 9.45 26.72 10.21
N LEU A 50 9.71 25.95 9.15
CA LEU A 50 8.75 25.63 8.08
C LEU A 50 8.19 26.85 7.34
N LYS A 51 8.86 27.99 7.39
CA LYS A 51 8.49 29.23 6.68
C LYS A 51 8.86 29.18 5.20
N ARG A 52 9.76 28.28 4.83
CA ARG A 52 10.29 28.14 3.48
C ARG A 52 10.53 26.67 3.12
N PRO A 53 10.21 26.21 1.89
CA PRO A 53 10.57 24.88 1.43
C PRO A 53 12.06 24.78 1.11
N GLY A 54 12.67 23.60 1.35
CA GLY A 54 14.05 23.32 1.00
C GLY A 54 14.58 22.05 1.65
N ASN A 55 15.81 21.69 1.30
CA ASN A 55 16.47 20.51 1.83
C ASN A 55 17.27 20.88 3.08
N ILE A 56 17.11 20.09 4.16
CA ILE A 56 17.85 20.22 5.41
C ILE A 56 18.70 18.96 5.63
N TYR A 57 18.02 17.81 5.61
CA TYR A 57 18.59 16.53 5.96
C TYR A 57 17.79 15.41 5.27
N THR A 58 18.48 14.42 4.70
CA THR A 58 17.85 13.36 3.88
C THR A 58 16.73 12.58 4.60
N ARG A 59 16.77 12.47 5.93
CA ARG A 59 15.69 11.86 6.70
C ARG A 59 14.34 12.58 6.51
N ILE A 60 14.36 13.91 6.24
CA ILE A 60 13.15 14.74 6.10
C ILE A 60 12.87 14.98 4.62
N THR A 61 13.88 15.44 3.88
CA THR A 61 13.78 15.77 2.45
C THR A 61 15.03 15.32 1.70
N ASN A 62 14.84 14.80 0.48
CA ASN A 62 15.92 14.42 -0.43
C ASN A 62 15.41 14.54 -1.86
N THR A 63 16.18 15.14 -2.73
CA THR A 63 15.77 15.45 -4.11
C THR A 63 15.37 14.20 -4.92
N THR A 64 16.04 13.06 -4.73
CA THR A 64 15.67 11.80 -5.40
C THR A 64 14.35 11.26 -4.87
N ASN A 65 14.18 11.27 -3.53
CA ASN A 65 12.93 10.84 -2.89
C ASN A 65 11.76 11.72 -3.31
N GLU A 66 11.98 13.03 -3.41
CA GLU A 66 10.95 13.98 -3.83
C GLU A 66 10.39 13.68 -5.23
N VAL A 67 11.23 13.26 -6.18
CA VAL A 67 10.75 12.84 -7.51
C VAL A 67 9.85 11.62 -7.41
N PHE A 68 10.24 10.61 -6.61
CA PHE A 68 9.41 9.43 -6.36
C PHE A 68 8.07 9.81 -5.73
N GLU A 69 8.09 10.65 -4.71
CA GLU A 69 6.90 11.13 -4.00
C GLU A 69 5.94 11.91 -4.91
N LYS A 70 6.46 12.87 -5.68
CA LYS A 70 5.67 13.63 -6.66
C LYS A 70 5.06 12.73 -7.74
N ARG A 71 5.80 11.70 -8.17
CA ARG A 71 5.30 10.72 -9.15
C ARG A 71 4.17 9.90 -8.57
N MET A 72 4.31 9.37 -7.36
CA MET A 72 3.27 8.61 -6.68
C MET A 72 2.01 9.46 -6.44
N ALA A 73 2.15 10.69 -5.96
CA ALA A 73 1.03 11.61 -5.80
C ALA A 73 0.28 11.83 -7.14
N ALA A 74 1.01 12.02 -8.23
CA ALA A 74 0.40 12.20 -9.55
C ALA A 74 -0.30 10.94 -10.08
N LEU A 75 0.25 9.75 -9.86
CA LEU A 75 -0.32 8.48 -10.29
C LEU A 75 -1.60 8.13 -9.53
N GLU A 76 -1.62 8.33 -8.23
CA GLU A 76 -2.79 8.12 -7.37
C GLU A 76 -3.85 9.24 -7.50
N GLY A 77 -3.43 10.44 -7.93
CA GLY A 77 -4.29 11.64 -7.97
C GLY A 77 -4.36 12.37 -6.63
N GLY A 78 -3.37 12.17 -5.76
CA GLY A 78 -3.23 12.88 -4.49
C GLY A 78 -2.54 14.24 -4.62
N VAL A 79 -2.52 15.00 -3.53
CA VAL A 79 -1.90 16.34 -3.46
C VAL A 79 -0.44 16.29 -3.07
N ALA A 80 -0.05 15.29 -2.27
CA ALA A 80 1.32 15.09 -1.79
C ALA A 80 1.57 13.61 -1.44
N ALA A 81 2.85 13.22 -1.38
CA ALA A 81 3.25 11.91 -0.90
C ALA A 81 4.52 11.99 -0.04
N VAL A 82 4.71 10.98 0.81
CA VAL A 82 5.88 10.83 1.67
C VAL A 82 6.40 9.40 1.56
N SER A 83 7.64 9.25 1.13
CA SER A 83 8.33 7.96 1.06
C SER A 83 8.87 7.53 2.42
N THR A 84 8.81 6.23 2.69
CA THR A 84 9.25 5.61 3.96
C THR A 84 10.12 4.39 3.70
N ALA A 85 10.81 3.91 4.74
CA ALA A 85 11.70 2.74 4.65
C ALA A 85 10.98 1.42 4.30
N SER A 86 9.68 1.32 4.55
CA SER A 86 8.87 0.11 4.28
C SER A 86 7.38 0.44 4.25
N GLY A 87 6.55 -0.47 3.71
CA GLY A 87 5.10 -0.37 3.79
C GLY A 87 4.60 -0.34 5.24
N GLN A 88 5.18 -1.13 6.14
CA GLN A 88 4.81 -1.12 7.56
C GLN A 88 5.12 0.22 8.24
N SER A 89 6.23 0.87 7.88
CA SER A 89 6.52 2.23 8.34
C SER A 89 5.47 3.22 7.83
N ALA A 90 5.00 3.06 6.59
CA ALA A 90 3.95 3.89 6.02
C ALA A 90 2.62 3.71 6.76
N VAL A 91 2.21 2.46 7.07
CA VAL A 91 1.02 2.17 7.87
C VAL A 91 1.15 2.76 9.27
N PHE A 92 2.26 2.49 9.96
CA PHE A 92 2.51 2.98 11.32
C PHE A 92 2.44 4.51 11.40
N LEU A 93 3.16 5.20 10.52
CA LEU A 93 3.17 6.66 10.49
C LEU A 93 1.79 7.23 10.13
N SER A 94 1.03 6.58 9.25
CA SER A 94 -0.31 7.04 8.89
C SER A 94 -1.26 6.99 10.08
N ILE A 95 -1.25 5.92 10.87
CA ILE A 95 -2.11 5.79 12.05
C ILE A 95 -1.69 6.77 13.15
N THR A 96 -0.41 6.78 13.51
CA THR A 96 0.11 7.64 14.59
C THR A 96 0.12 9.13 14.22
N ASN A 97 -0.07 9.45 12.95
CA ASN A 97 -0.26 10.82 12.47
C ASN A 97 -1.57 11.45 12.96
N ILE A 98 -2.59 10.64 13.25
CA ILE A 98 -3.91 11.14 13.65
C ILE A 98 -4.44 10.52 14.95
N CYS A 99 -3.81 9.46 15.44
CA CYS A 99 -4.19 8.77 16.67
C CYS A 99 -3.15 8.96 17.77
N GLY A 100 -3.61 9.19 18.98
CA GLY A 100 -2.85 9.13 20.22
C GLY A 100 -3.43 8.12 21.21
N PRO A 101 -2.83 7.98 22.41
CA PRO A 101 -3.37 7.10 23.46
C PRO A 101 -4.84 7.44 23.79
N GLY A 102 -5.69 6.42 23.81
CA GLY A 102 -7.13 6.56 24.03
C GLY A 102 -7.98 6.70 22.78
N ASP A 103 -7.37 6.96 21.62
CA ASP A 103 -8.06 6.95 20.32
C ASP A 103 -8.22 5.51 19.79
N ASN A 104 -9.11 5.33 18.81
CA ASN A 104 -9.24 4.07 18.11
C ASN A 104 -9.40 4.24 16.61
N ILE A 105 -9.15 3.14 15.89
CA ILE A 105 -9.51 2.96 14.48
C ILE A 105 -10.36 1.70 14.32
N VAL A 106 -11.14 1.63 13.25
CA VAL A 106 -11.87 0.44 12.85
C VAL A 106 -11.22 -0.12 11.59
N ALA A 107 -10.95 -1.42 11.56
CA ALA A 107 -10.31 -2.09 10.44
C ALA A 107 -11.17 -3.24 9.91
N GLN A 108 -11.04 -3.53 8.61
CA GLN A 108 -11.63 -4.74 8.02
C GLN A 108 -11.00 -6.02 8.58
N PRO A 109 -11.66 -7.19 8.48
CA PRO A 109 -11.19 -8.42 9.17
C PRO A 109 -9.96 -9.06 8.52
N PHE A 110 -9.81 -8.96 7.21
CA PHE A 110 -8.77 -9.66 6.45
C PHE A 110 -7.67 -8.69 6.06
N LEU A 111 -6.59 -8.69 6.85
CA LEU A 111 -5.42 -7.83 6.67
C LEU A 111 -4.16 -8.66 6.46
N TYR A 112 -3.16 -8.03 5.86
CA TYR A 112 -1.80 -8.56 5.84
C TYR A 112 -1.33 -8.90 7.27
N GLY A 113 -0.72 -10.08 7.47
CA GLY A 113 -0.38 -10.58 8.80
C GLY A 113 0.48 -9.62 9.64
N GLY A 114 1.43 -8.91 9.01
CA GLY A 114 2.23 -7.89 9.71
C GLY A 114 1.41 -6.70 10.19
N THR A 115 0.41 -6.27 9.41
CA THR A 115 -0.52 -5.20 9.79
C THR A 115 -1.44 -5.66 10.92
N PHE A 116 -1.96 -6.89 10.83
CA PHE A 116 -2.76 -7.49 11.90
C PHE A 116 -2.00 -7.51 13.23
N THR A 117 -0.76 -8.00 13.24
CA THR A 117 0.07 -8.05 14.46
C THR A 117 0.39 -6.64 14.99
N MET A 118 0.70 -5.68 14.12
CA MET A 118 0.89 -4.28 14.51
C MET A 118 -0.35 -3.72 15.19
N PHE A 119 -1.54 -4.01 14.66
CA PHE A 119 -2.81 -3.52 15.19
C PHE A 119 -3.17 -4.19 16.52
N ALA A 120 -3.05 -5.51 16.59
CA ALA A 120 -3.45 -6.26 17.76
C ALA A 120 -2.50 -6.10 18.96
N ILE A 121 -1.23 -5.80 18.72
CA ILE A 121 -0.20 -5.77 19.76
C ILE A 121 0.46 -4.39 19.85
N THR A 122 1.17 -3.96 18.79
CA THR A 122 2.03 -2.77 18.86
C THR A 122 1.24 -1.50 19.15
N LEU A 123 0.15 -1.25 18.42
CA LEU A 123 -0.68 -0.05 18.62
C LEU A 123 -1.43 -0.11 19.95
N ARG A 124 -1.92 -1.27 20.34
CA ARG A 124 -2.54 -1.49 21.65
C ARG A 124 -1.58 -1.12 22.80
N ASP A 125 -0.33 -1.57 22.72
CA ASP A 125 0.69 -1.27 23.74
C ASP A 125 1.06 0.21 23.79
N MET A 126 0.77 0.96 22.70
CA MET A 126 0.86 2.41 22.61
C MET A 126 -0.44 3.13 23.04
N GLY A 127 -1.45 2.40 23.49
CA GLY A 127 -2.73 2.93 23.92
C GLY A 127 -3.72 3.28 22.80
N ILE A 128 -3.45 2.85 21.57
CA ILE A 128 -4.35 3.01 20.42
C ILE A 128 -5.10 1.68 20.20
N GLU A 129 -6.42 1.74 20.34
CA GLU A 129 -7.28 0.56 20.13
C GLU A 129 -7.55 0.34 18.65
N VAL A 130 -7.44 -0.92 18.18
CA VAL A 130 -7.90 -1.28 16.83
C VAL A 130 -9.05 -2.28 16.95
N ARG A 131 -10.19 -1.94 16.39
CA ARG A 131 -11.40 -2.75 16.37
C ARG A 131 -11.56 -3.42 15.03
N MET A 132 -11.41 -4.75 15.02
CA MET A 132 -11.57 -5.55 13.81
C MET A 132 -13.05 -5.81 13.54
N ALA A 133 -13.55 -5.44 12.37
CA ALA A 133 -14.92 -5.73 11.98
C ALA A 133 -15.13 -7.22 11.69
N LYS A 134 -16.39 -7.68 11.73
CA LYS A 134 -16.75 -9.08 11.41
C LYS A 134 -16.72 -9.34 9.90
N SER A 135 -17.02 -8.32 9.12
CA SER A 135 -16.94 -8.33 7.66
C SER A 135 -16.48 -6.96 7.15
N ASP A 136 -16.27 -6.83 5.86
CA ASP A 136 -15.96 -5.57 5.17
C ASP A 136 -17.23 -4.77 4.78
N SER A 137 -18.40 -5.12 5.31
CA SER A 137 -19.63 -4.36 5.10
C SER A 137 -19.61 -3.03 5.85
N ALA A 138 -20.20 -1.98 5.25
CA ALA A 138 -20.33 -0.68 5.89
C ALA A 138 -21.07 -0.76 7.25
N ALA A 139 -22.04 -1.65 7.39
CA ALA A 139 -22.82 -1.85 8.62
C ALA A 139 -21.96 -2.42 9.75
N ASP A 140 -21.14 -3.46 9.48
CA ASP A 140 -20.27 -4.06 10.49
C ASP A 140 -19.13 -3.11 10.90
N LEU A 141 -18.62 -2.31 9.95
CA LEU A 141 -17.65 -1.26 10.25
C LEU A 141 -18.29 -0.17 11.12
N GLU A 142 -19.50 0.34 10.76
CA GLU A 142 -20.19 1.41 11.49
C GLU A 142 -20.55 0.99 12.93
N ALA A 143 -20.89 -0.27 13.15
CA ALA A 143 -21.23 -0.80 14.48
C ALA A 143 -20.09 -0.67 15.52
N LEU A 144 -18.84 -0.54 15.06
CA LEU A 144 -17.66 -0.39 15.90
C LEU A 144 -17.19 1.06 16.07
N VAL A 145 -17.84 2.00 15.37
CA VAL A 145 -17.47 3.43 15.39
C VAL A 145 -18.02 4.11 16.65
N ASP A 146 -17.16 4.87 17.34
CA ASP A 146 -17.55 5.75 18.44
C ASP A 146 -16.95 7.18 18.27
N SER A 147 -17.10 8.03 19.29
CA SER A 147 -16.59 9.41 19.25
C SER A 147 -15.06 9.52 19.17
N ARG A 148 -14.32 8.48 19.58
CA ARG A 148 -12.85 8.42 19.57
C ARG A 148 -12.29 7.77 18.31
N THR A 149 -13.16 7.26 17.43
CA THR A 149 -12.73 6.64 16.16
C THR A 149 -12.19 7.71 15.22
N LYS A 150 -10.93 7.55 14.81
CA LYS A 150 -10.22 8.49 13.92
C LYS A 150 -10.22 8.06 12.47
N ALA A 151 -10.12 6.75 12.21
CA ALA A 151 -10.04 6.23 10.85
C ALA A 151 -10.76 4.89 10.68
N LEU A 152 -11.14 4.63 9.43
CA LEU A 152 -11.32 3.29 8.90
C LEU A 152 -10.04 2.89 8.18
N PHE A 153 -9.58 1.65 8.38
CA PHE A 153 -8.44 1.08 7.68
C PHE A 153 -8.87 -0.11 6.84
N LEU A 154 -8.62 -0.03 5.54
CA LEU A 154 -9.01 -1.01 4.53
C LEU A 154 -7.78 -1.45 3.72
N GLU A 155 -7.78 -2.69 3.22
CA GLU A 155 -6.92 -3.11 2.09
C GLU A 155 -7.78 -3.14 0.82
N ASN A 156 -7.26 -2.65 -0.30
CA ASN A 156 -8.04 -2.59 -1.54
C ASN A 156 -8.38 -3.98 -2.08
N ILE A 157 -7.50 -4.93 -1.90
CA ILE A 157 -7.73 -6.37 -2.09
C ILE A 157 -7.10 -7.04 -0.86
N GLY A 158 -7.92 -7.65 -0.03
CA GLY A 158 -7.47 -8.29 1.21
C GLY A 158 -6.55 -9.50 0.95
N ASN A 159 -5.63 -9.75 1.84
CA ASN A 159 -4.66 -10.85 1.72
C ASN A 159 -4.69 -11.73 2.97
N PRO A 160 -5.06 -13.03 2.87
CA PRO A 160 -5.13 -13.86 1.66
C PRO A 160 -6.54 -14.09 1.12
N ALA A 161 -7.57 -13.44 1.66
CA ALA A 161 -8.96 -13.72 1.32
C ALA A 161 -9.39 -13.12 -0.03
N PHE A 162 -8.66 -12.15 -0.58
CA PHE A 162 -8.96 -11.41 -1.82
C PHE A 162 -10.36 -10.79 -1.85
N ASN A 163 -10.88 -10.45 -0.68
CA ASN A 163 -12.09 -9.65 -0.54
C ASN A 163 -11.86 -8.23 -1.07
N ILE A 164 -12.89 -7.65 -1.65
CA ILE A 164 -12.89 -6.28 -2.17
C ILE A 164 -13.98 -5.51 -1.44
N PRO A 165 -13.63 -4.47 -0.64
CA PRO A 165 -14.63 -3.66 0.04
C PRO A 165 -15.55 -2.93 -0.94
N ASP A 166 -16.84 -2.78 -0.59
CA ASP A 166 -17.74 -1.88 -1.31
C ASP A 166 -17.53 -0.44 -0.83
N TYR A 167 -16.70 0.32 -1.55
CA TYR A 167 -16.20 1.62 -1.11
C TYR A 167 -17.29 2.69 -0.99
N GLU A 168 -18.29 2.71 -1.89
CA GLU A 168 -19.31 3.78 -1.89
C GLU A 168 -20.07 3.86 -0.56
N PRO A 169 -20.71 2.79 -0.04
CA PRO A 169 -21.41 2.86 1.24
C PRO A 169 -20.47 3.07 2.43
N ILE A 170 -19.23 2.55 2.37
CA ILE A 170 -18.23 2.74 3.43
C ILE A 170 -17.81 4.21 3.52
N VAL A 171 -17.46 4.82 2.39
CA VAL A 171 -17.03 6.22 2.32
C VAL A 171 -18.17 7.17 2.68
N GLU A 172 -19.41 6.88 2.25
CA GLU A 172 -20.58 7.66 2.64
C GLU A 172 -20.79 7.63 4.16
N MET A 173 -20.71 6.46 4.77
CA MET A 173 -20.79 6.30 6.23
C MET A 173 -19.65 7.06 6.93
N ALA A 174 -18.41 6.91 6.47
CA ALA A 174 -17.26 7.59 7.05
C ALA A 174 -17.40 9.12 6.99
N ARG A 175 -17.90 9.65 5.87
CA ARG A 175 -18.18 11.07 5.69
C ARG A 175 -19.23 11.57 6.69
N ARG A 176 -20.33 10.85 6.88
CA ARG A 176 -21.36 11.21 7.88
C ARG A 176 -20.81 11.24 9.31
N ARG A 177 -19.84 10.37 9.61
CA ARG A 177 -19.20 10.28 10.93
C ARG A 177 -17.98 11.19 11.09
N GLY A 178 -17.56 11.89 10.03
CA GLY A 178 -16.33 12.71 10.01
C GLY A 178 -15.08 11.86 10.31
N ILE A 179 -14.96 10.66 9.70
CA ILE A 179 -13.89 9.69 9.92
C ILE A 179 -13.06 9.58 8.65
N CYS A 180 -11.73 9.59 8.80
CA CYS A 180 -10.79 9.39 7.70
C CYS A 180 -10.83 7.95 7.18
N VAL A 181 -10.83 7.76 5.86
CA VAL A 181 -10.68 6.44 5.22
C VAL A 181 -9.28 6.28 4.69
N MET A 182 -8.53 5.34 5.26
CA MET A 182 -7.18 4.95 4.87
C MET A 182 -7.21 3.61 4.15
N VAL A 183 -6.53 3.52 3.02
CA VAL A 183 -6.48 2.29 2.23
C VAL A 183 -5.03 1.86 2.04
N ASP A 184 -4.67 0.66 2.49
CA ASP A 184 -3.48 -0.02 2.00
C ASP A 184 -3.76 -0.45 0.55
N ASN A 185 -3.23 0.33 -0.36
CA ASN A 185 -3.41 0.17 -1.79
C ASN A 185 -2.24 -0.59 -2.46
N THR A 186 -1.53 -1.41 -1.68
CA THR A 186 -0.39 -2.18 -2.20
C THR A 186 -0.77 -3.04 -3.40
N PHE A 187 -1.93 -3.71 -3.36
CA PHE A 187 -2.44 -4.50 -4.49
C PHE A 187 -3.06 -3.64 -5.60
N GLY A 188 -3.24 -2.34 -5.38
CA GLY A 188 -3.67 -1.36 -6.38
C GLY A 188 -2.59 -0.97 -7.37
N MET A 189 -1.38 -1.55 -7.22
CA MET A 189 -0.26 -1.41 -8.17
C MET A 189 0.04 0.06 -8.50
N GLY A 190 0.31 0.86 -7.44
CA GLY A 190 0.67 2.27 -7.58
C GLY A 190 -0.43 3.14 -8.22
N GLY A 191 -1.69 2.77 -8.05
CA GLY A 191 -2.84 3.47 -8.62
C GLY A 191 -3.21 3.02 -10.04
N TYR A 192 -2.54 2.02 -10.61
CA TYR A 192 -2.89 1.52 -11.93
C TYR A 192 -4.16 0.68 -11.91
N LEU A 193 -4.24 -0.25 -10.95
CA LEU A 193 -5.40 -1.14 -10.80
C LEU A 193 -6.54 -0.48 -10.02
N PHE A 194 -6.21 0.29 -8.97
CA PHE A 194 -7.19 0.96 -8.10
C PHE A 194 -6.69 2.32 -7.63
N ARG A 195 -7.55 3.34 -7.69
CA ARG A 195 -7.26 4.73 -7.25
C ARG A 195 -8.26 5.12 -6.15
N PRO A 196 -7.87 5.03 -4.87
CA PRO A 196 -8.77 5.23 -3.74
C PRO A 196 -9.46 6.61 -3.70
N PHE A 197 -8.76 7.66 -4.13
CA PHE A 197 -9.29 9.03 -4.08
C PHE A 197 -10.46 9.27 -5.03
N GLU A 198 -10.56 8.53 -6.11
CA GLU A 198 -11.71 8.61 -7.03
C GLU A 198 -12.99 8.07 -6.40
N TRP A 199 -12.86 7.25 -5.36
CA TRP A 199 -13.95 6.69 -4.57
C TRP A 199 -14.16 7.42 -3.24
N GLY A 200 -13.43 8.53 -3.01
CA GLY A 200 -13.59 9.40 -1.84
C GLY A 200 -12.83 8.95 -0.60
N CYS A 201 -11.91 7.98 -0.71
CA CYS A 201 -10.94 7.69 0.35
C CYS A 201 -9.99 8.87 0.53
N ASN A 202 -9.25 8.91 1.65
CA ASN A 202 -8.53 10.10 2.05
C ASN A 202 -7.01 9.91 2.07
N VAL A 203 -6.55 8.73 2.44
CA VAL A 203 -5.13 8.38 2.50
C VAL A 203 -4.91 7.05 1.79
N SER A 204 -3.94 7.02 0.88
CA SER A 204 -3.48 5.80 0.22
C SER A 204 -2.09 5.42 0.73
N ILE A 205 -1.90 4.15 1.04
CA ILE A 205 -0.67 3.60 1.61
C ILE A 205 -0.19 2.47 0.72
N HIS A 206 1.12 2.39 0.47
CA HIS A 206 1.69 1.28 -0.29
C HIS A 206 2.94 0.70 0.35
N SER A 207 3.06 -0.60 0.30
CA SER A 207 4.37 -1.23 0.28
C SER A 207 4.97 -1.07 -1.12
N ALA A 208 5.81 -0.05 -1.30
CA ALA A 208 6.49 0.20 -2.58
C ALA A 208 7.47 -0.92 -2.96
N THR A 209 7.82 -1.79 -2.01
CA THR A 209 8.58 -3.04 -2.18
C THR A 209 7.98 -3.97 -3.24
N LYS A 210 6.63 -3.94 -3.41
CA LYS A 210 5.86 -4.86 -4.24
C LYS A 210 5.84 -4.38 -5.70
N TRP A 211 4.71 -4.28 -6.35
CA TRP A 211 4.60 -3.91 -7.78
C TRP A 211 5.27 -2.59 -8.16
N ILE A 212 5.36 -1.61 -7.23
CA ILE A 212 6.01 -0.32 -7.50
C ILE A 212 7.48 -0.54 -7.82
N CYS A 213 8.24 -1.23 -6.97
CA CYS A 213 9.60 -1.69 -7.28
C CYS A 213 9.59 -2.78 -8.36
N GLY A 214 8.82 -3.83 -8.13
CA GLY A 214 8.50 -4.90 -9.08
C GLY A 214 9.60 -5.89 -9.43
N HIS A 215 10.77 -5.81 -8.78
CA HIS A 215 11.96 -6.60 -9.13
C HIS A 215 12.59 -7.30 -7.92
N GLY A 216 11.98 -7.21 -6.73
CA GLY A 216 12.51 -7.80 -5.51
C GLY A 216 13.84 -7.18 -5.02
N THR A 217 14.19 -5.96 -5.46
CA THR A 217 15.51 -5.36 -5.26
C THR A 217 15.55 -4.30 -4.17
N ALA A 218 14.41 -3.68 -3.80
CA ALA A 218 14.38 -2.58 -2.84
C ALA A 218 13.17 -2.65 -1.91
N LEU A 219 13.40 -2.36 -0.64
CA LEU A 219 12.34 -2.11 0.35
C LEU A 219 11.93 -0.64 0.31
N GLY A 220 10.64 -0.38 0.48
CA GLY A 220 10.12 0.95 0.67
C GLY A 220 8.62 0.97 0.92
N GLY A 221 8.15 2.12 1.37
CA GLY A 221 6.75 2.45 1.51
C GLY A 221 6.47 3.84 0.99
N VAL A 222 5.22 4.16 0.78
CA VAL A 222 4.78 5.51 0.48
C VAL A 222 3.39 5.75 1.03
N VAL A 223 3.19 6.93 1.60
CA VAL A 223 1.90 7.47 2.02
C VAL A 223 1.52 8.55 1.03
N VAL A 224 0.33 8.49 0.48
CA VAL A 224 -0.20 9.52 -0.43
C VAL A 224 -1.41 10.18 0.25
N ASP A 225 -1.37 11.51 0.33
CA ASP A 225 -2.43 12.34 0.87
C ASP A 225 -3.38 12.75 -0.25
N GLY A 226 -4.68 12.44 -0.08
CA GLY A 226 -5.71 12.81 -1.05
C GLY A 226 -6.03 14.31 -1.06
N GLY A 227 -5.74 15.03 0.04
CA GLY A 227 -6.07 16.44 0.21
C GLY A 227 -7.57 16.73 0.24
N ASN A 228 -8.38 15.74 0.49
CA ASN A 228 -9.84 15.77 0.37
C ASN A 228 -10.57 15.54 1.70
N PHE A 229 -9.87 15.65 2.83
CA PHE A 229 -10.44 15.46 4.17
C PHE A 229 -10.38 16.72 5.01
N ASP A 230 -11.47 17.03 5.70
CA ASP A 230 -11.53 18.18 6.60
C ASP A 230 -11.04 17.81 8.01
N TRP A 231 -9.79 18.13 8.29
CA TRP A 231 -9.17 17.94 9.61
C TRP A 231 -9.68 18.99 10.59
N THR A 232 -10.61 18.61 11.48
CA THR A 232 -11.16 19.50 12.50
C THR A 232 -10.36 19.44 13.81
N PRO A 233 -10.17 20.55 14.53
CA PRO A 233 -9.39 20.56 15.78
C PRO A 233 -9.99 19.71 16.89
N GLU A 234 -11.32 19.59 16.94
CA GLU A 234 -12.04 18.80 17.95
C GLU A 234 -11.78 17.31 17.80
N LYS A 235 -11.66 16.84 16.56
CA LYS A 235 -11.47 15.41 16.27
C LYS A 235 -10.02 15.06 15.94
N TYR A 236 -9.29 15.95 15.28
CA TYR A 236 -7.93 15.72 14.81
C TYR A 236 -6.95 16.79 15.33
N PRO A 237 -6.82 16.94 16.67
CA PRO A 237 -5.99 18.00 17.25
C PRO A 237 -4.51 17.90 16.82
N LEU A 238 -3.99 16.69 16.54
CA LEU A 238 -2.62 16.51 16.08
C LEU A 238 -2.30 17.21 14.74
N LEU A 239 -3.30 17.49 13.92
CA LEU A 239 -3.16 18.19 12.64
C LEU A 239 -3.68 19.63 12.68
N ALA A 240 -4.75 19.87 13.44
CA ALA A 240 -5.54 21.09 13.36
C ALA A 240 -5.52 21.95 14.64
N ALA A 241 -4.77 21.55 15.67
CA ALA A 241 -4.52 22.36 16.86
C ALA A 241 -3.03 22.74 16.95
N PRO A 242 -2.67 23.75 17.79
CA PRO A 242 -1.29 24.18 17.98
C PRO A 242 -0.37 23.05 18.43
N SER A 243 0.74 22.83 17.70
CA SER A 243 1.73 21.77 17.95
C SER A 243 2.81 22.27 18.91
N GLU A 244 3.05 21.52 19.99
CA GLU A 244 4.17 21.79 20.90
C GLU A 244 5.54 21.60 20.22
N SER A 245 5.65 20.66 19.27
CA SER A 245 6.88 20.38 18.53
C SER A 245 7.39 21.54 17.68
N TYR A 246 6.49 22.47 17.32
CA TYR A 246 6.77 23.63 16.47
C TYR A 246 6.21 24.94 17.06
N HIS A 247 6.36 25.13 18.36
CA HIS A 247 6.03 26.39 19.05
C HIS A 247 4.62 26.93 18.79
N GLY A 248 3.63 26.03 18.70
CA GLY A 248 2.24 26.39 18.49
C GLY A 248 1.79 26.50 17.02
N LEU A 249 2.64 26.06 16.08
CA LEU A 249 2.24 25.98 14.66
C LEU A 249 1.09 24.97 14.48
N VAL A 250 0.14 25.30 13.60
CA VAL A 250 -0.97 24.42 13.19
C VAL A 250 -0.67 23.85 11.81
N TYR A 251 -0.49 22.54 11.69
CA TYR A 251 -0.08 21.90 10.41
C TYR A 251 -1.10 22.15 9.29
N LYS A 252 -2.41 22.13 9.60
CA LYS A 252 -3.47 22.43 8.62
C LYS A 252 -3.34 23.85 8.04
N GLU A 253 -2.93 24.83 8.83
CA GLU A 253 -2.73 26.20 8.36
C GLU A 253 -1.49 26.35 7.49
N VAL A 254 -0.41 25.63 7.82
CA VAL A 254 0.87 25.70 7.09
C VAL A 254 0.83 24.94 5.78
N PHE A 255 0.29 23.72 5.80
CA PHE A 255 0.32 22.81 4.66
C PHE A 255 -0.99 22.75 3.85
N GLY A 256 -2.05 23.37 4.33
CA GLY A 256 -3.36 23.37 3.66
C GLY A 256 -3.88 21.95 3.40
N ASP A 257 -4.21 21.66 2.14
CA ASP A 257 -4.72 20.36 1.73
C ASP A 257 -3.70 19.21 1.93
N ALA A 258 -2.41 19.51 1.99
CA ALA A 258 -1.35 18.54 2.25
C ALA A 258 -0.98 18.40 3.74
N ALA A 259 -1.85 18.77 4.66
CA ALA A 259 -1.59 18.76 6.11
C ALA A 259 -1.21 17.38 6.65
N PHE A 260 -1.85 16.33 6.14
CA PHE A 260 -1.55 14.96 6.55
C PHE A 260 -0.13 14.56 6.15
N ALA A 261 0.23 14.72 4.88
CA ALA A 261 1.58 14.43 4.38
C ALA A 261 2.64 15.34 5.02
N GLY A 262 2.29 16.63 5.22
CA GLY A 262 3.16 17.61 5.88
C GLY A 262 3.58 17.14 7.27
N ARG A 263 2.63 16.76 8.14
CA ARG A 263 2.93 16.27 9.48
C ARG A 263 3.67 14.93 9.46
N VAL A 264 3.27 13.98 8.58
CA VAL A 264 4.03 12.71 8.42
C VAL A 264 5.52 13.01 8.16
N ARG A 265 5.83 14.01 7.34
CA ARG A 265 7.20 14.39 7.01
C ARG A 265 7.94 15.05 8.16
N VAL A 266 7.38 16.15 8.71
CA VAL A 266 8.11 17.02 9.64
C VAL A 266 8.05 16.55 11.08
N ASP A 267 7.12 15.65 11.42
CA ASP A 267 6.99 15.05 12.74
C ASP A 267 7.29 13.54 12.69
N GLY A 268 6.58 12.78 11.88
CA GLY A 268 6.73 11.33 11.75
C GLY A 268 8.14 10.91 11.31
N LEU A 269 8.57 11.29 10.10
CA LEU A 269 9.91 10.94 9.59
C LEU A 269 11.02 11.55 10.43
N ARG A 270 10.87 12.84 10.82
CA ARG A 270 11.91 13.54 11.57
C ARG A 270 12.19 12.88 12.91
N ASN A 271 11.16 12.51 13.67
CA ASN A 271 11.27 12.08 15.06
C ASN A 271 11.40 10.55 15.21
N ILE A 272 10.67 9.77 14.38
CA ILE A 272 10.68 8.30 14.42
C ILE A 272 11.77 7.72 13.51
N GLY A 273 12.02 8.34 12.34
CA GLY A 273 13.21 8.07 11.54
C GLY A 273 13.11 7.03 10.41
N PRO A 274 11.95 6.44 10.02
CA PRO A 274 11.91 5.41 8.99
C PRO A 274 11.95 6.01 7.57
N ALA A 275 12.99 6.78 7.27
CA ALA A 275 13.18 7.45 6.00
C ALA A 275 13.56 6.48 4.87
N ALA A 276 13.11 6.75 3.64
CA ALA A 276 13.50 6.01 2.46
C ALA A 276 14.95 6.31 2.06
N SER A 277 15.68 5.29 1.62
CA SER A 277 16.99 5.46 0.98
C SER A 277 16.83 6.11 -0.41
N PRO A 278 17.60 7.14 -0.77
CA PRO A 278 17.59 7.70 -2.13
C PRO A 278 17.90 6.66 -3.21
N PHE A 279 18.77 5.70 -2.93
CA PHE A 279 19.06 4.62 -3.85
C PHE A 279 17.85 3.70 -4.07
N ASN A 280 17.10 3.37 -3.00
CA ASN A 280 15.87 2.59 -3.12
C ASN A 280 14.79 3.39 -3.89
N SER A 281 14.65 4.68 -3.64
CA SER A 281 13.73 5.55 -4.38
C SER A 281 14.06 5.60 -5.87
N PHE A 282 15.35 5.61 -6.24
CA PHE A 282 15.78 5.50 -7.62
C PHE A 282 15.36 4.17 -8.26
N LEU A 283 15.54 3.03 -7.58
CA LEU A 283 15.08 1.73 -8.06
C LEU A 283 13.55 1.66 -8.19
N MET A 284 12.82 2.29 -7.28
CA MET A 284 11.35 2.41 -7.36
C MET A 284 10.91 3.27 -8.54
N LEU A 285 11.63 4.35 -8.85
CA LEU A 285 11.38 5.17 -10.04
C LEU A 285 11.56 4.36 -11.32
N GLN A 286 12.60 3.53 -11.41
CA GLN A 286 12.78 2.61 -12.53
C GLN A 286 11.64 1.58 -12.62
N GLY A 287 11.21 1.02 -11.48
CA GLY A 287 10.06 0.12 -11.43
C GLY A 287 8.77 0.80 -11.91
N LEU A 288 8.52 2.04 -11.51
CA LEU A 288 7.35 2.82 -11.95
C LEU A 288 7.30 3.02 -13.46
N GLU A 289 8.45 3.24 -14.13
CA GLU A 289 8.49 3.52 -15.57
C GLU A 289 7.91 2.38 -16.44
N THR A 290 7.86 1.16 -15.92
CA THR A 290 7.29 -0.02 -16.61
C THR A 290 6.07 -0.60 -15.88
N LEU A 291 5.52 0.11 -14.90
CA LEU A 291 4.49 -0.44 -13.99
C LEU A 291 3.25 -0.91 -14.73
N SER A 292 2.68 -0.09 -15.63
CA SER A 292 1.46 -0.46 -16.38
C SER A 292 1.65 -1.73 -17.19
N LEU A 293 2.80 -1.86 -17.89
CA LEU A 293 3.11 -3.04 -18.71
C LEU A 293 3.22 -4.32 -17.86
N ARG A 294 3.86 -4.22 -16.69
CA ARG A 294 3.98 -5.36 -15.76
C ARG A 294 2.65 -5.69 -15.10
N ALA A 295 1.89 -4.67 -14.71
CA ALA A 295 0.58 -4.84 -14.08
C ALA A 295 -0.41 -5.58 -15.00
N GLU A 296 -0.54 -5.14 -16.27
CA GLU A 296 -1.38 -5.82 -17.27
C GLU A 296 -0.95 -7.27 -17.47
N ARG A 297 0.34 -7.50 -17.72
CA ARG A 297 0.86 -8.86 -17.92
C ARG A 297 0.63 -9.75 -16.70
N CYS A 298 0.85 -9.26 -15.48
CA CYS A 298 0.58 -10.02 -14.26
C CYS A 298 -0.92 -10.36 -14.12
N CYS A 299 -1.81 -9.42 -14.42
CA CYS A 299 -3.26 -9.64 -14.35
C CYS A 299 -3.73 -10.67 -15.39
N ASP A 300 -3.26 -10.55 -16.65
CA ASP A 300 -3.59 -11.48 -17.73
C ASP A 300 -3.10 -12.90 -17.42
N ASN A 301 -1.84 -13.01 -16.98
CA ASN A 301 -1.28 -14.29 -16.59
C ASN A 301 -2.01 -14.89 -15.38
N ALA A 302 -2.37 -14.07 -14.38
CA ALA A 302 -3.11 -14.53 -13.20
C ALA A 302 -4.49 -15.05 -13.56
N LEU A 303 -5.19 -14.40 -14.47
CA LEU A 303 -6.50 -14.86 -14.95
C LEU A 303 -6.37 -16.21 -15.68
N ALA A 304 -5.44 -16.34 -16.63
CA ALA A 304 -5.24 -17.57 -17.39
C ALA A 304 -4.84 -18.74 -16.47
N VAL A 305 -3.94 -18.48 -15.49
CA VAL A 305 -3.56 -19.49 -14.49
C VAL A 305 -4.73 -19.86 -13.60
N ALA A 306 -5.55 -18.90 -13.16
CA ALA A 306 -6.73 -19.16 -12.33
C ALA A 306 -7.76 -20.02 -13.08
N GLU A 307 -8.03 -19.74 -14.37
CA GLU A 307 -8.93 -20.52 -15.22
C GLU A 307 -8.41 -21.93 -15.48
N PHE A 308 -7.09 -22.11 -15.62
CA PHE A 308 -6.47 -23.43 -15.71
C PHE A 308 -6.65 -24.22 -14.41
N LEU A 309 -6.31 -23.61 -13.27
CA LEU A 309 -6.41 -24.25 -11.96
C LEU A 309 -7.86 -24.61 -11.59
N GLU A 310 -8.85 -23.75 -11.93
CA GLU A 310 -10.27 -24.01 -11.65
C GLU A 310 -10.79 -25.28 -12.33
N LYS A 311 -10.20 -25.64 -13.48
CA LYS A 311 -10.59 -26.83 -14.25
C LYS A 311 -9.73 -28.07 -13.91
N HIS A 312 -8.63 -27.89 -13.17
CA HIS A 312 -7.69 -28.97 -12.95
C HIS A 312 -8.18 -30.01 -11.90
N PRO A 313 -8.15 -31.34 -12.20
CA PRO A 313 -8.75 -32.37 -11.35
C PRO A 313 -8.10 -32.47 -9.95
N ALA A 314 -6.82 -32.11 -9.77
CA ALA A 314 -6.13 -32.11 -8.49
C ALA A 314 -6.41 -30.86 -7.64
N VAL A 315 -7.07 -29.84 -8.18
CA VAL A 315 -7.43 -28.61 -7.46
C VAL A 315 -8.80 -28.74 -6.85
N GLU A 316 -8.95 -28.31 -5.62
CA GLU A 316 -10.20 -28.31 -4.85
C GLU A 316 -10.98 -27.02 -5.09
N SER A 317 -10.30 -25.87 -5.04
CA SER A 317 -10.88 -24.53 -5.24
C SER A 317 -9.82 -23.51 -5.63
N VAL A 318 -10.24 -22.45 -6.30
CA VAL A 318 -9.43 -21.28 -6.63
C VAL A 318 -10.13 -20.03 -6.11
N ASN A 319 -9.38 -19.13 -5.48
CA ASN A 319 -9.86 -17.83 -5.04
C ASN A 319 -9.11 -16.73 -5.80
N TYR A 320 -9.79 -16.11 -6.76
CA TYR A 320 -9.28 -15.01 -7.57
C TYR A 320 -10.47 -14.15 -8.07
N PRO A 321 -10.50 -12.84 -7.79
CA PRO A 321 -11.62 -11.97 -8.15
C PRO A 321 -11.92 -11.90 -9.65
N GLY A 322 -10.96 -12.27 -10.52
CA GLY A 322 -11.17 -12.34 -11.97
C GLY A 322 -12.04 -13.51 -12.44
N LEU A 323 -12.23 -14.55 -11.63
CA LEU A 323 -13.13 -15.66 -11.97
C LEU A 323 -14.58 -15.24 -11.72
N LYS A 324 -15.47 -15.55 -12.66
CA LYS A 324 -16.92 -15.28 -12.54
C LYS A 324 -17.59 -16.04 -11.37
N SER A 325 -16.99 -17.13 -10.94
CA SER A 325 -17.39 -17.92 -9.78
C SER A 325 -17.03 -17.27 -8.44
N ASN A 326 -16.16 -16.26 -8.43
CA ASN A 326 -15.71 -15.59 -7.22
C ASN A 326 -16.77 -14.62 -6.68
N PRO A 327 -17.08 -14.63 -5.38
CA PRO A 327 -18.09 -13.75 -4.78
C PRO A 327 -17.79 -12.25 -4.91
N TYR A 328 -16.51 -11.87 -5.08
CA TYR A 328 -16.08 -10.46 -5.24
C TYR A 328 -15.90 -10.04 -6.71
N HIS A 329 -16.28 -10.89 -7.67
CA HIS A 329 -16.11 -10.59 -9.09
C HIS A 329 -16.81 -9.29 -9.50
N GLU A 330 -18.06 -9.10 -9.10
CA GLU A 330 -18.85 -7.91 -9.43
C GLU A 330 -18.25 -6.63 -8.80
N LEU A 331 -17.78 -6.71 -7.55
CA LEU A 331 -17.07 -5.58 -6.92
C LEU A 331 -15.73 -5.33 -7.61
N GLY A 332 -15.03 -6.38 -8.03
CA GLY A 332 -13.83 -6.25 -8.85
C GLY A 332 -14.11 -5.53 -10.17
N CYS A 333 -15.16 -5.89 -10.88
CA CYS A 333 -15.58 -5.20 -12.12
C CYS A 333 -15.95 -3.73 -11.87
N LYS A 334 -16.53 -3.41 -10.69
CA LYS A 334 -16.93 -2.04 -10.34
C LYS A 334 -15.73 -1.16 -10.00
N TYR A 335 -14.78 -1.65 -9.21
CA TYR A 335 -13.74 -0.83 -8.60
C TYR A 335 -12.38 -0.95 -9.26
N LEU A 336 -12.02 -2.11 -9.80
CA LEU A 336 -10.71 -2.35 -10.39
C LEU A 336 -10.66 -1.97 -11.87
N ARG A 337 -9.49 -1.57 -12.32
CA ARG A 337 -9.18 -1.23 -13.72
C ARG A 337 -8.13 -2.19 -14.25
N HIS A 338 -8.13 -2.44 -15.54
CA HIS A 338 -7.06 -3.18 -16.21
C HIS A 338 -6.78 -4.60 -15.66
N GLY A 339 -7.79 -5.22 -15.02
CA GLY A 339 -7.69 -6.58 -14.48
C GLY A 339 -8.05 -6.69 -13.01
N PHE A 340 -7.75 -7.84 -12.40
CA PHE A 340 -8.20 -8.22 -11.05
C PHE A 340 -7.06 -8.50 -10.08
N GLY A 341 -5.84 -8.04 -10.39
CA GLY A 341 -4.63 -8.27 -9.60
C GLY A 341 -3.79 -9.45 -10.09
N GLY A 342 -2.55 -9.50 -9.61
CA GLY A 342 -1.56 -10.52 -9.99
C GLY A 342 -1.38 -11.63 -8.95
N VAL A 343 -2.31 -11.82 -8.01
CA VAL A 343 -2.20 -12.82 -6.93
C VAL A 343 -3.48 -13.61 -6.81
N LEU A 344 -3.37 -14.91 -6.61
CA LEU A 344 -4.48 -15.81 -6.35
C LEU A 344 -4.12 -16.81 -5.23
N THR A 345 -5.12 -17.44 -4.62
CA THR A 345 -4.92 -18.64 -3.82
C THR A 345 -5.68 -19.81 -4.44
N PHE A 346 -5.15 -21.01 -4.24
CA PHE A 346 -5.82 -22.24 -4.60
C PHE A 346 -5.58 -23.32 -3.56
N ARG A 347 -6.52 -24.27 -3.47
CA ARG A 347 -6.43 -25.41 -2.57
C ARG A 347 -6.26 -26.68 -3.38
N VAL A 348 -5.30 -27.51 -2.99
CA VAL A 348 -5.05 -28.80 -3.66
C VAL A 348 -5.76 -29.93 -2.91
N LYS A 349 -6.23 -30.94 -3.64
CA LYS A 349 -6.75 -32.18 -3.07
C LYS A 349 -5.59 -32.98 -2.46
N GLY A 350 -5.81 -33.65 -1.33
CA GLY A 350 -4.79 -34.44 -0.64
C GLY A 350 -4.11 -33.74 0.54
N GLY A 351 -4.65 -32.57 0.95
CA GLY A 351 -4.25 -31.93 2.21
C GLY A 351 -2.88 -31.24 2.16
N PHE A 352 -2.28 -31.07 3.34
CA PHE A 352 -0.99 -30.41 3.51
C PHE A 352 0.14 -31.09 2.71
N GLU A 353 0.20 -32.43 2.75
CA GLU A 353 1.26 -33.20 2.09
C GLU A 353 1.25 -33.00 0.56
N ALA A 354 0.06 -32.89 -0.05
CA ALA A 354 -0.06 -32.60 -1.47
C ALA A 354 0.43 -31.19 -1.79
N ALA A 355 0.09 -30.19 -0.95
CA ALA A 355 0.57 -28.82 -1.10
C ALA A 355 2.10 -28.73 -0.95
N ALA A 356 2.68 -29.41 0.03
CA ALA A 356 4.13 -29.47 0.26
C ALA A 356 4.85 -30.14 -0.91
N SER A 357 4.32 -31.27 -1.41
CA SER A 357 4.85 -31.98 -2.55
C SER A 357 4.82 -31.14 -3.82
N LEU A 358 3.72 -30.41 -4.07
CA LEU A 358 3.60 -29.50 -5.22
C LEU A 358 4.71 -28.46 -5.20
N VAL A 359 4.88 -27.75 -4.08
CA VAL A 359 5.88 -26.68 -3.95
C VAL A 359 7.31 -27.20 -4.22
N THR A 360 7.62 -28.43 -3.82
CA THR A 360 8.96 -29.02 -4.05
C THR A 360 9.20 -29.50 -5.47
N ARG A 361 8.14 -29.70 -6.28
CA ARG A 361 8.24 -30.14 -7.68
C ARG A 361 8.26 -29.00 -8.69
N LEU A 362 7.93 -27.77 -8.27
CA LEU A 362 8.02 -26.60 -9.14
C LEU A 362 9.47 -26.32 -9.52
N GLU A 363 9.71 -26.07 -10.79
CA GLU A 363 11.03 -25.76 -11.34
C GLU A 363 11.19 -24.27 -11.70
N LEU A 364 10.11 -23.63 -12.17
CA LEU A 364 10.10 -22.23 -12.61
C LEU A 364 9.63 -21.29 -11.51
N ILE A 365 8.52 -21.62 -10.84
CA ILE A 365 7.88 -20.78 -9.82
C ILE A 365 8.66 -20.87 -8.50
N LEU A 366 9.09 -19.73 -7.97
CA LEU A 366 9.97 -19.67 -6.80
C LEU A 366 9.17 -19.74 -5.48
N HIS A 367 9.63 -20.57 -4.54
CA HIS A 367 9.05 -20.64 -3.20
C HIS A 367 9.55 -19.48 -2.33
N VAL A 368 8.79 -18.37 -2.27
CA VAL A 368 9.18 -17.12 -1.59
C VAL A 368 7.97 -16.44 -0.95
N GLY A 369 8.14 -15.95 0.28
CA GLY A 369 7.12 -15.23 1.04
C GLY A 369 6.92 -13.78 0.61
N SER A 370 6.79 -13.49 -0.70
CA SER A 370 6.55 -12.15 -1.23
C SER A 370 5.43 -12.15 -2.28
N VAL A 371 5.14 -10.96 -2.84
CA VAL A 371 4.20 -10.76 -3.96
C VAL A 371 4.67 -9.59 -4.81
N GLY A 372 4.19 -9.48 -6.05
CA GLY A 372 4.39 -8.30 -6.90
C GLY A 372 5.79 -8.18 -7.49
N ASP A 373 6.51 -9.27 -7.61
CA ASP A 373 7.77 -9.39 -8.36
C ASP A 373 7.46 -9.65 -9.85
N ALA A 374 8.41 -9.35 -10.72
CA ALA A 374 8.38 -9.75 -12.12
C ALA A 374 8.43 -11.29 -12.29
N LYS A 375 8.96 -12.01 -11.29
CA LYS A 375 8.98 -13.47 -11.22
C LYS A 375 7.76 -14.00 -10.47
N SER A 376 7.27 -15.16 -10.88
CA SER A 376 6.21 -15.87 -10.19
C SER A 376 6.70 -16.48 -8.88
N LEU A 377 5.93 -16.23 -7.81
CA LEU A 377 6.27 -16.63 -6.45
C LEU A 377 5.12 -17.41 -5.82
N ILE A 378 5.43 -18.53 -5.15
CA ILE A 378 4.46 -19.32 -4.42
C ILE A 378 4.82 -19.41 -2.94
N VAL A 379 3.81 -19.46 -2.06
CA VAL A 379 4.01 -19.66 -0.63
C VAL A 379 2.85 -20.46 -0.04
N HIS A 380 3.13 -21.22 1.02
CA HIS A 380 2.11 -21.90 1.84
C HIS A 380 1.78 -21.03 3.05
N PRO A 381 0.65 -20.29 3.06
CA PRO A 381 0.36 -19.30 4.11
C PRO A 381 0.29 -19.89 5.52
N ALA A 382 -0.31 -21.07 5.67
CA ALA A 382 -0.50 -21.69 6.98
C ALA A 382 0.80 -21.99 7.74
N SER A 383 1.87 -22.40 7.02
CA SER A 383 3.18 -22.68 7.64
C SER A 383 4.14 -21.49 7.64
N THR A 384 3.77 -20.35 7.05
CA THR A 384 4.67 -19.19 6.88
C THR A 384 4.05 -17.89 7.35
N THR A 385 3.32 -17.20 6.50
CA THR A 385 2.79 -15.85 6.77
C THR A 385 1.73 -15.80 7.87
N HIS A 386 1.09 -16.93 8.21
CA HIS A 386 0.05 -17.06 9.23
C HIS A 386 0.38 -18.16 10.28
N SER A 387 1.65 -18.57 10.37
CA SER A 387 2.12 -19.62 11.28
C SER A 387 1.96 -19.26 12.78
N GLN A 388 1.75 -17.98 13.10
CA GLN A 388 1.52 -17.51 14.47
C GLN A 388 0.07 -17.67 14.94
N LEU A 389 -0.86 -17.94 14.02
CA LEU A 389 -2.26 -18.19 14.32
C LEU A 389 -2.49 -19.67 14.67
N SER A 390 -3.42 -19.95 15.57
CA SER A 390 -3.89 -21.32 15.80
C SER A 390 -4.58 -21.88 14.54
N PRO A 391 -4.72 -23.22 14.38
CA PRO A 391 -5.43 -23.79 13.23
C PRO A 391 -6.86 -23.25 13.08
N GLU A 392 -7.56 -22.99 14.16
CA GLU A 392 -8.92 -22.43 14.17
C GLU A 392 -8.91 -20.96 13.72
N GLU A 393 -7.96 -20.17 14.19
CA GLU A 393 -7.77 -18.78 13.77
C GLU A 393 -7.34 -18.70 12.31
N GLN A 394 -6.50 -19.62 11.83
CA GLN A 394 -6.13 -19.72 10.42
C GLN A 394 -7.37 -19.94 9.54
N VAL A 395 -8.21 -20.88 9.88
CA VAL A 395 -9.46 -21.16 9.14
C VAL A 395 -10.39 -19.95 9.19
N ALA A 396 -10.52 -19.28 10.33
CA ALA A 396 -11.32 -18.07 10.47
C ALA A 396 -10.77 -16.91 9.61
N ALA A 397 -9.45 -16.87 9.39
CA ALA A 397 -8.79 -15.93 8.50
C ALA A 397 -8.79 -16.37 7.01
N GLY A 398 -9.49 -17.48 6.68
CA GLY A 398 -9.54 -18.01 5.30
C GLY A 398 -8.26 -18.74 4.86
N VAL A 399 -7.43 -19.16 5.81
CA VAL A 399 -6.19 -19.90 5.55
C VAL A 399 -6.40 -21.38 5.86
N TYR A 400 -6.19 -22.24 4.87
CA TYR A 400 -6.40 -23.68 4.99
C TYR A 400 -5.08 -24.44 4.86
N PRO A 401 -4.95 -25.66 5.49
CA PRO A 401 -3.72 -26.44 5.44
C PRO A 401 -3.26 -26.88 4.06
N ASN A 402 -4.18 -26.92 3.08
CA ASN A 402 -3.90 -27.30 1.70
C ASN A 402 -3.90 -26.11 0.73
N MET A 403 -3.83 -24.89 1.27
CA MET A 403 -3.88 -23.66 0.48
C MET A 403 -2.49 -23.16 0.10
N LEU A 404 -2.34 -22.79 -1.15
CA LEU A 404 -1.16 -22.12 -1.69
C LEU A 404 -1.54 -20.74 -2.21
N ARG A 405 -0.67 -19.74 -1.98
CA ARG A 405 -0.79 -18.40 -2.55
C ARG A 405 0.24 -18.23 -3.64
N LEU A 406 -0.22 -17.90 -4.84
CA LEU A 406 0.58 -17.68 -6.03
C LEU A 406 0.54 -16.19 -6.42
N SER A 407 1.69 -15.54 -6.43
CA SER A 407 1.90 -14.23 -7.05
C SER A 407 2.44 -14.45 -8.45
N VAL A 408 1.65 -14.15 -9.45
CA VAL A 408 1.96 -14.41 -10.85
C VAL A 408 2.78 -13.27 -11.42
N GLY A 409 3.90 -13.60 -12.04
CA GLY A 409 4.84 -12.68 -12.67
C GLY A 409 4.55 -12.45 -14.16
N ILE A 410 5.56 -11.99 -14.88
CA ILE A 410 5.47 -11.61 -16.29
C ILE A 410 6.04 -12.65 -17.26
N GLU A 411 6.36 -13.85 -16.78
CA GLU A 411 6.84 -14.96 -17.61
C GLU A 411 5.82 -15.33 -18.69
N ASN A 412 6.22 -16.15 -19.65
CA ASN A 412 5.27 -16.72 -20.61
C ASN A 412 4.23 -17.57 -19.85
N VAL A 413 2.95 -17.33 -20.09
CA VAL A 413 1.87 -17.99 -19.35
C VAL A 413 1.80 -19.50 -19.61
N ASP A 414 2.16 -19.97 -20.81
CA ASP A 414 2.16 -21.40 -21.14
C ASP A 414 3.25 -22.13 -20.33
N ASP A 415 4.41 -21.50 -20.09
CA ASP A 415 5.48 -22.05 -19.25
C ASP A 415 5.04 -22.16 -17.78
N LEU A 416 4.34 -21.13 -17.27
CA LEU A 416 3.78 -21.14 -15.91
C LEU A 416 2.73 -22.26 -15.74
N ILE A 417 1.85 -22.42 -16.72
CA ILE A 417 0.83 -23.48 -16.72
C ILE A 417 1.49 -24.86 -16.83
N ALA A 418 2.53 -25.00 -17.65
CA ALA A 418 3.26 -26.25 -17.78
C ALA A 418 3.95 -26.66 -16.48
N ASP A 419 4.62 -25.73 -15.78
CA ASP A 419 5.27 -25.96 -14.49
C ASP A 419 4.25 -26.38 -13.41
N LEU A 420 3.12 -25.66 -13.32
CA LEU A 420 2.03 -26.01 -12.40
C LEU A 420 1.42 -27.37 -12.71
N ASN A 421 1.16 -27.68 -14.00
CA ASN A 421 0.57 -28.94 -14.42
C ASN A 421 1.51 -30.14 -14.14
N ALA A 422 2.81 -29.95 -14.27
CA ALA A 422 3.80 -30.99 -13.96
C ALA A 422 3.91 -31.23 -12.45
N ALA A 423 3.69 -30.18 -11.63
CA ALA A 423 3.77 -30.23 -10.19
C ALA A 423 2.47 -30.70 -9.52
N LEU A 424 1.30 -30.52 -10.12
CA LEU A 424 0.00 -31.00 -9.65
C LEU A 424 -0.21 -32.49 -9.86
#